data_7e156910fbbef821c86e4a2982c57209
#
_entry.id   7e156910fbbef821c86e4a2982c57209
#
_cell.length_a   1.000
_cell.length_b   1.000
_cell.length_c   1.000
_cell.angle_alpha   90.00
_cell.angle_beta   90.00
_cell.angle_gamma   90.00
#
_symmetry.space_group_name_H-M   'P 1'
#
loop_
_entity.id
_entity.type
_entity.pdbx_description
1 polymer ?
#
loop_
_entity_poly.entity_id
_entity_poly.type
_entity_poly.pdbx_seq_one_letter_code
_entity_poly.pdbx_strand_id
1 'polypeptide(L)'
;MTAAIEIKNVSKWFGDFKALDDVSLATSQGEKVVICGPSGSGKSTLVRCINRLEIHQEGTIKVRGIELTDNDSSISEIRSEVGMVFQQFNLFPHLTVLQNLTLGPTKALGLSQKEANERAFNLLERVRIP
;
A
#
# COMPACT_ATOMS: atom_id res chain seq x y z
N MET A 1 -10.58 -4.94 -19.83
CA MET A 1 -10.26 -5.30 -18.42
C MET A 1 -9.75 -4.09 -17.67
N THR A 2 -10.29 -3.86 -16.48
CA THR A 2 -9.85 -2.75 -15.64
C THR A 2 -8.50 -3.10 -15.02
N ALA A 3 -7.53 -2.20 -15.10
CA ALA A 3 -6.24 -2.39 -14.43
C ALA A 3 -6.44 -2.40 -12.90
N ALA A 4 -5.68 -3.23 -12.19
CA ALA A 4 -5.71 -3.25 -10.74
C ALA A 4 -5.16 -1.94 -10.19
N ILE A 5 -4.06 -1.46 -10.76
CA ILE A 5 -3.46 -0.16 -10.44
C ILE A 5 -3.18 0.55 -11.75
N GLU A 6 -3.58 1.82 -11.83
CA GLU A 6 -3.31 2.66 -13.00
C GLU A 6 -2.69 3.97 -12.53
N ILE A 7 -1.48 4.23 -12.98
CA ILE A 7 -0.73 5.45 -12.70
C ILE A 7 -0.56 6.18 -14.01
N LYS A 8 -1.00 7.43 -14.08
CA LYS A 8 -1.04 8.19 -15.32
C LYS A 8 -0.43 9.57 -15.13
N ASN A 9 0.69 9.81 -15.78
CA ASN A 9 1.37 11.11 -15.82
C ASN A 9 1.61 11.70 -14.43
N VAL A 10 2.04 10.86 -13.49
CA VAL A 10 2.23 11.26 -12.10
C VAL A 10 3.58 11.95 -11.92
N SER A 11 3.54 13.12 -11.31
CA SER A 11 4.71 13.86 -10.88
C SER A 11 4.60 14.20 -9.40
N LYS A 12 5.72 14.15 -8.71
CA LYS A 12 5.81 14.40 -7.28
C LYS A 12 7.03 15.24 -6.96
N TRP A 13 6.83 16.30 -6.19
CA TRP A 13 7.90 17.18 -5.69
C TRP A 13 7.98 17.12 -4.17
N PHE A 14 9.21 17.18 -3.66
CA PHE A 14 9.50 17.47 -2.27
C PHE A 14 10.19 18.84 -2.26
N GLY A 15 9.42 19.89 -1.94
CA GLY A 15 9.91 21.26 -2.13
C GLY A 15 10.23 21.53 -3.59
N ASP A 16 11.49 21.85 -3.89
CA ASP A 16 11.95 22.08 -5.26
C ASP A 16 12.46 20.81 -5.94
N PHE A 17 12.58 19.72 -5.20
CA PHE A 17 13.09 18.46 -5.73
C PHE A 17 11.97 17.64 -6.37
N LYS A 18 12.11 17.38 -7.67
CA LYS A 18 11.15 16.56 -8.42
C LYS A 18 11.53 15.10 -8.29
N ALA A 19 10.86 14.38 -7.41
CA ALA A 19 11.13 12.96 -7.16
C ALA A 19 10.54 12.02 -8.22
N LEU A 20 9.38 12.37 -8.76
CA LEU A 20 8.73 11.64 -9.86
C LEU A 20 8.43 12.61 -10.99
N ASP A 21 8.74 12.20 -12.22
CA ASP A 21 8.58 13.04 -13.40
C ASP A 21 7.79 12.30 -14.48
N ASP A 22 6.52 12.63 -14.59
CA ASP A 22 5.62 12.14 -15.64
C ASP A 22 5.64 10.61 -15.75
N VAL A 23 5.41 9.93 -14.62
CA VAL A 23 5.46 8.48 -14.55
C VAL A 23 4.10 7.88 -14.88
N SER A 24 4.10 6.90 -15.78
CA SER A 24 2.89 6.15 -16.13
C SER A 24 3.16 4.66 -16.03
N LEU A 25 2.22 3.93 -15.43
CA LEU A 25 2.33 2.49 -15.22
C LEU A 25 0.93 1.93 -15.03
N ALA A 26 0.66 0.77 -15.62
CA ALA A 26 -0.59 0.05 -15.37
C ALA A 26 -0.28 -1.39 -14.99
N THR A 27 -0.97 -1.91 -13.99
CA THR A 27 -0.79 -3.27 -13.49
C THR A 27 -2.12 -4.00 -13.57
N SER A 28 -2.13 -5.13 -14.27
CA SER A 28 -3.31 -5.99 -14.36
C SER A 28 -3.49 -6.82 -13.08
N GLN A 29 -4.70 -7.28 -12.86
CA GLN A 29 -4.98 -8.16 -11.73
C GLN A 29 -4.15 -9.44 -11.85
N GLY A 30 -3.51 -9.84 -10.74
CA GLY A 30 -2.65 -11.03 -10.69
C GLY A 30 -1.25 -10.84 -11.25
N GLU A 31 -0.94 -9.67 -11.81
CA GLU A 31 0.36 -9.38 -12.38
C GLU A 31 1.38 -9.06 -11.29
N LYS A 32 2.61 -9.53 -11.47
CA LYS A 32 3.74 -9.19 -10.61
C LYS A 32 4.63 -8.21 -11.34
N VAL A 33 4.84 -7.04 -10.75
CA VAL A 33 5.64 -5.97 -11.33
C VAL A 33 6.84 -5.69 -10.42
N VAL A 34 8.01 -5.60 -11.01
CA VAL A 34 9.25 -5.26 -10.29
C VAL A 34 9.71 -3.88 -10.75
N ILE A 35 9.91 -2.99 -9.79
CA ILE A 35 10.42 -1.63 -10.05
C ILE A 35 11.88 -1.61 -9.61
N CYS A 36 12.77 -1.37 -10.57
CA CYS A 36 14.21 -1.38 -10.36
C CYS A 36 14.81 -0.01 -10.63
N GLY A 37 15.91 0.28 -9.97
CA GLY A 37 16.65 1.51 -10.19
C GLY A 37 17.61 1.79 -9.05
N PRO A 38 18.55 2.73 -9.22
CA PRO A 38 19.48 3.09 -8.16
C PRO A 38 18.77 3.78 -7.00
N SER A 39 19.45 3.84 -5.86
CA SER A 39 18.97 4.58 -4.69
C SER A 39 18.69 6.04 -5.08
N GLY A 40 17.57 6.57 -4.63
CA GLY A 40 17.17 7.94 -4.94
C GLY A 40 16.48 8.12 -6.29
N SER A 41 16.14 7.02 -6.99
CA SER A 41 15.44 7.10 -8.29
C SER A 41 13.92 7.26 -8.18
N GLY A 42 13.36 7.30 -6.96
CA GLY A 42 11.93 7.51 -6.76
C GLY A 42 11.08 6.27 -6.60
N LYS A 43 11.69 5.08 -6.54
CA LYS A 43 10.96 3.80 -6.40
C LYS A 43 10.03 3.78 -5.19
N SER A 44 10.57 4.10 -4.02
CA SER A 44 9.80 4.12 -2.77
C SER A 44 8.75 5.21 -2.78
N THR A 45 9.06 6.36 -3.37
CA THR A 45 8.13 7.48 -3.50
C THR A 45 6.92 7.08 -4.34
N LEU A 46 7.15 6.41 -5.48
CA LEU A 46 6.07 5.93 -6.34
C LEU A 46 5.14 4.97 -5.59
N VAL A 47 5.72 3.99 -4.90
CA VAL A 47 4.95 3.01 -4.14
C VAL A 47 4.13 3.69 -3.04
N ARG A 48 4.73 4.66 -2.34
CA ARG A 48 4.04 5.39 -1.27
C ARG A 48 2.92 6.29 -1.77
N CYS A 49 2.96 6.72 -3.02
CA CYS A 49 1.87 7.51 -3.61
C CYS A 49 0.62 6.66 -3.80
N ILE A 50 0.75 5.35 -4.02
CA ILE A 50 -0.39 4.48 -4.29
C ILE A 50 -1.34 4.38 -3.09
N ASN A 51 -0.81 4.36 -1.87
CA ASN A 51 -1.64 4.33 -0.65
C ASN A 51 -1.71 5.67 0.07
N ARG A 52 -1.30 6.73 -0.59
CA ARG A 52 -1.36 8.11 -0.08
C ARG A 52 -0.48 8.36 1.15
N LEU A 53 0.58 7.58 1.36
CA LEU A 53 1.62 7.94 2.33
C LEU A 53 2.41 9.16 1.84
N GLU A 54 2.49 9.34 0.52
CA GLU A 54 2.97 10.56 -0.13
C GLU A 54 1.90 11.06 -1.08
N ILE A 55 1.78 12.38 -1.21
CA ILE A 55 0.76 13.01 -2.04
C ILE A 55 1.39 13.49 -3.35
N HIS A 56 0.95 12.92 -4.47
CA HIS A 56 1.38 13.37 -5.78
C HIS A 56 0.71 14.69 -6.15
N GLN A 57 1.42 15.57 -6.84
CA GLN A 57 0.92 16.88 -7.23
C GLN A 57 0.28 16.89 -8.62
N GLU A 58 0.79 16.07 -9.53
CA GLU A 58 0.25 15.98 -10.90
C GLU A 58 -0.06 14.54 -11.26
N GLY A 59 -0.98 14.36 -12.19
CA GLY A 59 -1.38 13.07 -12.69
C GLY A 59 -2.47 12.39 -11.88
N THR A 60 -2.81 11.17 -12.26
CA THR A 60 -3.88 10.41 -11.60
C THR A 60 -3.38 9.03 -11.21
N ILE A 61 -3.88 8.54 -10.08
CA ILE A 61 -3.65 7.18 -9.59
C ILE A 61 -5.02 6.57 -9.34
N LYS A 62 -5.27 5.40 -9.92
CA LYS A 62 -6.50 4.64 -9.67
C LYS A 62 -6.15 3.26 -9.17
N VAL A 63 -6.88 2.81 -8.15
CA VAL A 63 -6.78 1.46 -7.60
C VAL A 63 -8.15 0.83 -7.73
N ARG A 64 -8.25 -0.23 -8.54
CA ARG A 64 -9.50 -0.91 -8.86
C ARG A 64 -10.60 0.05 -9.33
N GLY A 65 -10.21 1.02 -10.16
CA GLY A 65 -11.12 2.02 -10.71
C GLY A 65 -11.44 3.19 -9.80
N ILE A 66 -10.95 3.17 -8.55
CA ILE A 66 -11.16 4.26 -7.60
C ILE A 66 -10.00 5.25 -7.71
N GLU A 67 -10.31 6.50 -8.03
CA GLU A 67 -9.30 7.53 -8.15
C GLU A 67 -8.82 8.00 -6.78
N LEU A 68 -7.52 8.09 -6.61
CA LEU A 68 -6.89 8.58 -5.39
C LEU A 68 -6.92 10.11 -5.38
N THR A 69 -7.77 10.67 -4.54
CA THR A 69 -7.98 12.12 -4.40
C THR A 69 -7.83 12.52 -2.93
N ASP A 70 -8.10 13.78 -2.62
CA ASP A 70 -8.11 14.26 -1.24
C ASP A 70 -9.37 13.86 -0.45
N ASN A 71 -10.26 13.09 -1.07
CA ASN A 71 -11.47 12.60 -0.43
C ASN A 71 -11.14 11.48 0.56
N ASP A 72 -11.44 11.69 1.84
CA ASP A 72 -11.14 10.72 2.90
C ASP A 72 -11.77 9.34 2.67
N SER A 73 -12.96 9.31 2.10
CA SER A 73 -13.67 8.07 1.78
C SER A 73 -12.91 7.26 0.73
N SER A 74 -12.44 7.91 -0.35
CA SER A 74 -11.65 7.27 -1.39
C SER A 74 -10.31 6.78 -0.84
N ILE A 75 -9.64 7.57 0.00
CA ILE A 75 -8.38 7.21 0.63
C ILE A 75 -8.57 5.97 1.50
N SER A 76 -9.59 5.96 2.35
CA SER A 76 -9.89 4.83 3.23
C SER A 76 -10.18 3.55 2.45
N GLU A 77 -10.96 3.66 1.38
CA GLU A 77 -11.30 2.52 0.54
C GLU A 77 -10.08 1.95 -0.15
N ILE A 78 -9.22 2.80 -0.70
CA ILE A 78 -7.97 2.36 -1.35
C ILE A 78 -7.04 1.73 -0.32
N ARG A 79 -6.89 2.32 0.86
CA ARG A 79 -6.03 1.78 1.92
C ARG A 79 -6.49 0.43 2.44
N SER A 80 -7.77 0.12 2.38
CA SER A 80 -8.27 -1.20 2.75
C SER A 80 -7.93 -2.27 1.70
N GLU A 81 -7.70 -1.87 0.46
CA GLU A 81 -7.37 -2.77 -0.66
C GLU A 81 -5.86 -2.93 -0.87
N VAL A 82 -5.06 -1.99 -0.38
CA VAL A 82 -3.60 -1.97 -0.61
C VAL A 82 -2.86 -2.33 0.67
N GLY A 83 -2.10 -3.42 0.63
CA GLY A 83 -1.17 -3.75 1.70
C GLY A 83 0.23 -3.29 1.34
N MET A 84 1.03 -2.92 2.32
CA MET A 84 2.41 -2.50 2.11
C MET A 84 3.34 -3.19 3.10
N VAL A 85 4.44 -3.73 2.55
CA VAL A 85 5.51 -4.29 3.37
C VAL A 85 6.68 -3.29 3.34
N PHE A 86 7.00 -2.76 4.52
CA PHE A 86 8.05 -1.75 4.64
C PHE A 86 9.42 -2.42 4.78
N GLN A 87 10.45 -1.65 4.46
CA GLN A 87 11.84 -2.08 4.65
C GLN A 87 12.17 -2.28 6.13
N GLN A 88 11.57 -1.49 7.00
CA GLN A 88 11.66 -1.64 8.45
C GLN A 88 10.51 -2.53 8.95
N PHE A 89 10.67 -3.12 10.12
CA PHE A 89 9.67 -4.04 10.67
C PHE A 89 8.36 -3.35 11.01
N ASN A 90 8.40 -2.11 11.48
CA ASN A 90 7.22 -1.28 11.81
C ASN A 90 6.23 -1.98 12.75
N LEU A 91 6.75 -2.74 13.71
CA LEU A 91 5.91 -3.38 14.73
C LEU A 91 5.65 -2.40 15.88
N PHE A 92 4.47 -2.51 16.46
CA PHE A 92 4.15 -1.79 17.69
C PHE A 92 4.80 -2.51 18.87
N PRO A 93 5.81 -1.92 19.53
CA PRO A 93 6.56 -2.63 20.59
C PRO A 93 5.74 -2.89 21.85
N HIS A 94 4.66 -2.16 22.06
CA HIS A 94 3.76 -2.35 23.20
C HIS A 94 2.69 -3.42 22.98
N LEU A 95 2.63 -4.00 21.77
CA LEU A 95 1.69 -5.05 21.42
C LEU A 95 2.40 -6.39 21.25
N THR A 96 1.69 -7.48 21.52
CA THR A 96 2.19 -8.83 21.23
C THR A 96 2.25 -9.07 19.73
N VAL A 97 2.90 -10.17 19.32
CA VAL A 97 2.92 -10.59 17.91
C VAL A 97 1.50 -10.78 17.39
N LEU A 98 0.66 -11.48 18.15
CA LEU A 98 -0.73 -11.71 17.77
C LEU A 98 -1.50 -10.40 17.61
N GLN A 99 -1.34 -9.46 18.54
CA GLN A 99 -1.99 -8.15 18.47
C GLN A 99 -1.54 -7.35 17.26
N ASN A 100 -0.24 -7.38 16.93
CA ASN A 100 0.28 -6.74 15.72
C ASN A 100 -0.37 -7.32 14.47
N LEU A 101 -0.53 -8.64 14.40
CA LEU A 101 -1.11 -9.31 13.23
C LEU A 101 -2.61 -9.10 13.10
N THR A 102 -3.33 -8.92 14.21
CA THR A 102 -4.79 -8.81 14.19
C THR A 102 -5.30 -7.38 14.14
N LEU A 103 -4.46 -6.39 14.38
CA LEU A 103 -4.89 -4.98 14.42
C LEU A 103 -5.50 -4.52 13.09
N GLY A 104 -4.82 -4.76 11.98
CA GLY A 104 -5.32 -4.40 10.64
C GLY A 104 -6.64 -5.11 10.31
N PRO A 105 -6.69 -6.44 10.38
CA PRO A 105 -7.92 -7.18 10.09
C PRO A 105 -9.12 -6.76 10.93
N THR A 106 -8.93 -6.50 12.23
CA THR A 106 -10.04 -6.09 13.09
C THR A 106 -10.45 -4.64 12.87
N LYS A 107 -9.51 -3.73 12.68
CA LYS A 107 -9.79 -2.28 12.57
C LYS A 107 -10.17 -1.87 11.15
N ALA A 108 -9.47 -2.36 10.14
CA ALA A 108 -9.67 -1.93 8.75
C ALA A 108 -10.64 -2.84 8.00
N LEU A 109 -10.61 -4.15 8.23
CA LEU A 109 -11.43 -5.12 7.50
C LEU A 109 -12.69 -5.52 8.26
N GLY A 110 -12.85 -5.08 9.50
CA GLY A 110 -14.05 -5.38 10.28
C GLY A 110 -14.20 -6.83 10.72
N LEU A 111 -13.12 -7.61 10.69
CA LEU A 111 -13.16 -9.00 11.14
C LEU A 111 -13.36 -9.07 12.66
N SER A 112 -14.04 -10.14 13.12
CA SER A 112 -14.11 -10.42 14.55
C SER A 112 -12.73 -10.80 15.08
N GLN A 113 -12.52 -10.66 16.38
CA GLN A 113 -11.25 -11.05 17.02
C GLN A 113 -10.95 -12.53 16.79
N LYS A 114 -11.98 -13.37 16.82
CA LYS A 114 -11.84 -14.81 16.59
C LYS A 114 -11.35 -15.11 15.16
N GLU A 115 -11.97 -14.49 14.16
CA GLU A 115 -11.58 -14.66 12.77
C GLU A 115 -10.17 -14.13 12.51
N ALA A 116 -9.83 -12.97 13.08
CA ALA A 116 -8.51 -12.38 12.96
C ALA A 116 -7.44 -13.27 13.60
N ASN A 117 -7.73 -13.84 14.77
CA ASN A 117 -6.82 -14.76 15.46
C ASN A 117 -6.58 -16.01 14.63
N GLU A 118 -7.64 -16.62 14.10
CA GLU A 118 -7.52 -17.82 13.26
C GLU A 118 -6.66 -17.55 12.04
N ARG A 119 -6.89 -16.43 11.38
CA ARG A 119 -6.09 -16.02 10.21
C ARG A 119 -4.63 -15.81 10.59
N ALA A 120 -4.38 -15.15 11.73
CA ALA A 120 -3.02 -14.88 12.20
C ALA A 120 -2.27 -16.19 12.51
N PHE A 121 -2.90 -17.12 13.21
CA PHE A 121 -2.27 -18.40 13.51
C PHE A 121 -1.98 -19.22 12.25
N ASN A 122 -2.87 -19.21 11.28
CA ASN A 122 -2.65 -19.89 10.00
C ASN A 122 -1.45 -19.30 9.26
N LEU A 123 -1.31 -17.96 9.24
CA LEU A 123 -0.18 -17.30 8.58
C LEU A 123 1.13 -17.57 9.31
N LEU A 124 1.12 -17.56 10.65
CA LEU A 124 2.31 -17.88 11.44
C LEU A 124 2.79 -19.30 11.16
N GLU A 125 1.85 -20.25 11.07
CA GLU A 125 2.18 -21.62 10.73
C GLU A 125 2.82 -21.72 9.33
N ARG A 126 2.28 -20.98 8.36
CA ARG A 126 2.84 -20.97 7.00
C ARG A 126 4.29 -20.49 6.95
N VAL A 127 4.66 -19.55 7.80
CA VAL A 127 6.05 -19.06 7.89
C VAL A 127 6.85 -19.77 8.98
N ARG A 128 6.29 -20.83 9.59
CA ARG A 128 6.93 -21.69 10.58
C ARG A 128 7.35 -20.95 11.86
N ILE A 129 6.52 -20.03 12.30
CA ILE A 129 6.66 -19.40 13.61
C ILE A 129 5.60 -20.01 14.52
N PRO A 130 6.00 -20.75 15.59
CA PRO A 130 5.07 -21.39 16.51
C PRO A 130 4.30 -20.44 17.41
#